data_6dcc75e38df69d14951f9a89108a754f
#
_entry.id   6dcc75e38df69d14951f9a89108a754f
#
_cell.length_a   1.000
_cell.length_b   1.000
_cell.length_c   1.000
_cell.angle_alpha   90.00
_cell.angle_beta   90.00
_cell.angle_gamma   90.00
#
_symmetry.space_group_name_H-M   'P 1'
#
loop_
_entity.id
_entity.type
_entity.pdbx_description
1 polymer ?
#
loop_
_entity_poly.entity_id
_entity_poly.type
_entity_poly.pdbx_seq_one_letter_code
_entity_poly.pdbx_strand_id
1 'polypeptide(L)'
;MLNIRSYNLGPLQTNAYLLTGADPQRGVIVDPGMNPAALVRATEGMEIEAILLTHAHFDHIGGVDQIRKAKNCPVYLHALESEWLGSPKLNGSLMWPDASPPISTAPAEYDLAEGQTLKLLGLTFRVFHTPGHSPGSVSFLCGNDLFSGDVLFKLGVGRTDLPGGRERDLIDSIRGKLYRLDEEVKVYPGHGPRTTIGFERQNNPYVPAQ
;
A
#
# COMPACT_ATOMS: atom_id res chain seq x y z
N MET A 1 1.68 -20.11 5.51
CA MET A 1 0.67 -19.57 4.56
C MET A 1 0.30 -18.17 5.05
N LEU A 2 0.17 -17.18 4.16
CA LEU A 2 -0.25 -15.82 4.52
C LEU A 2 -1.78 -15.79 4.68
N ASN A 3 -2.27 -15.23 5.79
CA ASN A 3 -3.68 -14.91 5.98
C ASN A 3 -3.86 -13.41 5.84
N ILE A 4 -4.90 -12.98 5.11
CA ILE A 4 -5.16 -11.59 4.74
C ILE A 4 -6.57 -11.21 5.19
N ARG A 5 -6.68 -10.17 6.01
CA ARG A 5 -7.94 -9.51 6.33
C ARG A 5 -7.91 -8.11 5.78
N SER A 6 -8.93 -7.74 5.02
CA SER A 6 -9.09 -6.39 4.47
C SER A 6 -10.08 -5.57 5.29
N TYR A 7 -9.75 -4.30 5.45
CA TYR A 7 -10.60 -3.28 6.10
C TYR A 7 -10.74 -2.11 5.15
N ASN A 8 -11.96 -1.75 4.85
CA ASN A 8 -12.24 -0.59 4.01
C ASN A 8 -12.43 0.62 4.92
N LEU A 9 -11.50 1.59 4.87
CA LEU A 9 -11.34 2.63 5.86
C LEU A 9 -11.43 4.04 5.26
N GLY A 10 -11.92 4.96 6.10
CA GLY A 10 -12.00 6.37 5.75
C GLY A 10 -13.02 6.72 4.65
N PRO A 11 -13.14 8.01 4.32
CA PRO A 11 -14.12 8.49 3.33
C PRO A 11 -13.78 8.06 1.89
N LEU A 12 -12.50 7.81 1.60
CA LEU A 12 -12.06 7.32 0.28
C LEU A 12 -12.09 5.80 0.16
N GLN A 13 -12.53 5.08 1.22
CA GLN A 13 -12.67 3.64 1.25
C GLN A 13 -11.37 2.91 0.88
N THR A 14 -10.27 3.37 1.45
CA THR A 14 -8.95 2.78 1.26
C THR A 14 -8.88 1.39 1.88
N ASN A 15 -8.36 0.43 1.15
CA ASN A 15 -8.16 -0.93 1.62
C ASN A 15 -6.91 -1.00 2.50
N ALA A 16 -7.10 -1.14 3.81
CA ALA A 16 -6.06 -1.52 4.75
C ALA A 16 -6.01 -3.04 4.89
N TYR A 17 -4.82 -3.61 4.96
CA TYR A 17 -4.66 -5.06 5.09
C TYR A 17 -3.94 -5.42 6.38
N LEU A 18 -4.57 -6.30 7.18
CA LEU A 18 -3.92 -6.99 8.30
C LEU A 18 -3.48 -8.37 7.83
N LEU A 19 -2.19 -8.60 7.88
CA LEU A 19 -1.53 -9.82 7.45
C LEU A 19 -1.07 -10.60 8.66
N THR A 20 -1.30 -11.92 8.67
CA THR A 20 -0.76 -12.83 9.69
C THR A 20 -0.13 -14.06 9.04
N GLY A 21 0.89 -14.61 9.68
CA GLY A 21 1.56 -15.84 9.25
C GLY A 21 1.02 -17.09 9.95
N ALA A 22 1.93 -18.00 10.29
CA ALA A 22 1.62 -19.21 11.06
C ALA A 22 1.21 -18.89 12.50
N ASP A 23 1.80 -17.84 13.08
CA ASP A 23 1.43 -17.32 14.39
C ASP A 23 0.36 -16.23 14.21
N PRO A 24 -0.90 -16.46 14.65
CA PRO A 24 -1.97 -15.47 14.52
C PRO A 24 -1.85 -14.29 15.50
N GLN A 25 -0.95 -14.36 16.47
CA GLN A 25 -0.68 -13.26 17.41
C GLN A 25 0.33 -12.25 16.88
N ARG A 26 0.93 -12.51 15.71
CA ARG A 26 1.87 -11.60 15.04
C ARG A 26 1.28 -11.12 13.72
N GLY A 27 1.36 -9.82 13.49
CA GLY A 27 0.77 -9.17 12.31
C GLY A 27 1.68 -8.18 11.62
N VAL A 28 1.36 -7.91 10.35
CA VAL A 28 1.88 -6.80 9.56
C VAL A 28 0.70 -6.05 9.00
N ILE A 29 0.77 -4.73 8.98
CA ILE A 29 -0.29 -3.89 8.41
C ILE A 29 0.23 -3.26 7.12
N VAL A 30 -0.54 -3.36 6.04
CA VAL A 30 -0.30 -2.61 4.80
C VAL A 30 -1.34 -1.51 4.73
N ASP A 31 -0.89 -0.27 4.58
CA ASP A 31 -1.70 0.95 4.44
C ASP A 31 -2.81 1.06 5.50
N PRO A 32 -2.53 1.58 6.70
CA PRO A 32 -3.50 1.60 7.81
C PRO A 32 -4.74 2.47 7.56
N GLY A 33 -4.78 3.19 6.44
CA GLY A 33 -5.94 3.98 6.04
C GLY A 33 -6.23 5.18 6.97
N MET A 34 -7.40 5.77 6.81
CA MET A 34 -7.93 6.79 7.74
C MET A 34 -8.93 6.15 8.70
N ASN A 35 -9.09 6.74 9.90
CA ASN A 35 -10.05 6.25 10.90
C ASN A 35 -9.87 4.74 11.23
N PRO A 36 -8.67 4.29 11.65
CA PRO A 36 -8.32 2.88 11.75
C PRO A 36 -8.90 2.18 12.99
N ALA A 37 -9.96 2.68 13.62
CA ALA A 37 -10.50 2.13 14.85
C ALA A 37 -10.85 0.63 14.76
N ALA A 38 -11.37 0.17 13.61
CA ALA A 38 -11.67 -1.24 13.38
C ALA A 38 -10.38 -2.09 13.31
N LEU A 39 -9.35 -1.56 12.66
CA LEU A 39 -8.03 -2.19 12.55
C LEU A 39 -7.32 -2.24 13.90
N VAL A 40 -7.38 -1.16 14.70
CA VAL A 40 -6.85 -1.11 16.08
C VAL A 40 -7.49 -2.21 16.93
N ARG A 41 -8.83 -2.31 16.94
CA ARG A 41 -9.54 -3.38 17.66
C ARG A 41 -9.16 -4.78 17.18
N ALA A 42 -9.04 -4.96 15.86
CA ALA A 42 -8.69 -6.26 15.29
C ALA A 42 -7.28 -6.73 15.66
N THR A 43 -6.41 -5.82 16.05
CA THR A 43 -5.03 -6.10 16.47
C THR A 43 -4.86 -6.14 18.00
N GLU A 44 -5.94 -6.05 18.81
CA GLU A 44 -5.84 -6.19 20.26
C GLU A 44 -5.18 -7.52 20.64
N GLY A 45 -4.22 -7.48 21.57
CA GLY A 45 -3.43 -8.63 21.98
C GLY A 45 -2.37 -9.11 20.98
N MET A 46 -2.32 -8.53 19.77
CA MET A 46 -1.31 -8.90 18.76
C MET A 46 -0.06 -8.03 18.86
N GLU A 47 1.08 -8.63 18.55
CA GLU A 47 2.33 -7.93 18.18
C GLU A 47 2.24 -7.55 16.70
N ILE A 48 2.45 -6.27 16.38
CA ILE A 48 2.56 -5.80 15.00
C ILE A 48 4.04 -5.58 14.68
N GLU A 49 4.57 -6.40 13.76
CA GLU A 49 5.98 -6.35 13.38
C GLU A 49 6.33 -5.09 12.58
N ALA A 50 5.41 -4.62 11.73
CA ALA A 50 5.62 -3.47 10.86
C ALA A 50 4.31 -2.90 10.32
N ILE A 51 4.37 -1.61 9.96
CA ILE A 51 3.49 -0.98 8.98
C ILE A 51 4.26 -0.86 7.68
N LEU A 52 3.72 -1.41 6.59
CA LEU A 52 4.25 -1.28 5.24
C LEU A 52 3.37 -0.28 4.48
N LEU A 53 3.95 0.83 4.05
CA LEU A 53 3.24 1.83 3.25
C LEU A 53 3.55 1.60 1.77
N THR A 54 2.50 1.46 0.96
CA THR A 54 2.66 1.39 -0.50
C THR A 54 3.06 2.74 -1.07
N HIS A 55 2.57 3.83 -0.49
CA HIS A 55 2.91 5.21 -0.79
C HIS A 55 2.37 6.13 0.32
N ALA A 56 2.66 7.43 0.24
CA ALA A 56 2.35 8.37 1.31
C ALA A 56 1.19 9.32 1.02
N HIS A 57 0.18 8.95 0.21
CA HIS A 57 -1.05 9.74 0.16
C HIS A 57 -1.84 9.64 1.47
N PHE A 58 -2.52 10.72 1.81
CA PHE A 58 -3.13 10.95 3.12
C PHE A 58 -4.11 9.87 3.54
N ASP A 59 -4.86 9.31 2.60
CA ASP A 59 -5.85 8.28 2.85
C ASP A 59 -5.22 6.90 3.16
N HIS A 60 -3.97 6.67 2.77
CA HIS A 60 -3.19 5.47 3.14
C HIS A 60 -2.47 5.63 4.47
N ILE A 61 -2.00 6.85 4.79
CA ILE A 61 -1.17 7.11 5.97
C ILE A 61 -1.93 7.63 7.20
N GLY A 62 -3.20 8.02 7.04
CA GLY A 62 -3.94 8.74 8.09
C GLY A 62 -4.10 8.01 9.42
N GLY A 63 -3.95 6.69 9.43
CA GLY A 63 -3.99 5.84 10.63
C GLY A 63 -2.64 5.51 11.23
N VAL A 64 -1.53 5.91 10.60
CA VAL A 64 -0.16 5.50 10.99
C VAL A 64 0.13 5.81 12.46
N ASP A 65 -0.04 7.04 12.89
CA ASP A 65 0.30 7.45 14.26
C ASP A 65 -0.60 6.76 15.31
N GLN A 66 -1.86 6.51 14.97
CA GLN A 66 -2.77 5.79 15.87
C GLN A 66 -2.32 4.34 16.05
N ILE A 67 -1.92 3.65 14.98
CA ILE A 67 -1.38 2.29 15.04
C ILE A 67 -0.03 2.28 15.76
N ARG A 68 0.90 3.19 15.43
CA ARG A 68 2.19 3.33 16.13
C ARG A 68 2.01 3.48 17.63
N LYS A 69 1.14 4.39 18.06
CA LYS A 69 0.86 4.62 19.49
C LYS A 69 0.30 3.37 20.18
N ALA A 70 -0.54 2.61 19.48
CA ALA A 70 -1.15 1.40 20.03
C ALA A 70 -0.21 0.20 20.05
N LYS A 71 0.73 0.10 19.09
CA LYS A 71 1.51 -1.13 18.81
C LYS A 71 3.01 -0.98 18.92
N ASN A 72 3.54 0.23 18.98
CA ASN A 72 4.98 0.52 19.03
C ASN A 72 5.75 -0.21 17.92
N CYS A 73 5.25 -0.15 16.69
CA CYS A 73 5.81 -0.84 15.54
C CYS A 73 6.45 0.14 14.54
N PRO A 74 7.49 -0.28 13.81
CA PRO A 74 8.14 0.55 12.80
C PRO A 74 7.29 0.69 11.54
N VAL A 75 7.55 1.77 10.81
CA VAL A 75 6.96 2.09 9.50
C VAL A 75 8.02 2.01 8.43
N TYR A 76 7.65 1.39 7.32
CA TYR A 76 8.46 1.29 6.10
C TYR A 76 7.82 2.12 4.99
N LEU A 77 8.60 2.97 4.34
CA LEU A 77 8.17 3.81 3.22
C LEU A 77 9.32 3.98 2.23
N HIS A 78 9.03 4.19 0.96
CA HIS A 78 10.07 4.50 -0.02
C HIS A 78 10.66 5.90 0.21
N ALA A 79 12.00 6.01 0.15
CA ALA A 79 12.74 7.24 0.48
C ALA A 79 12.28 8.48 -0.30
N LEU A 80 11.78 8.32 -1.54
CA LEU A 80 11.27 9.43 -2.35
C LEU A 80 10.03 10.13 -1.77
N GLU A 81 9.38 9.53 -0.79
CA GLU A 81 8.19 10.08 -0.12
C GLU A 81 8.38 10.27 1.39
N SER A 82 9.61 10.18 1.89
CA SER A 82 9.90 10.34 3.32
C SER A 82 9.37 11.67 3.90
N GLU A 83 9.48 12.76 3.14
CA GLU A 83 8.97 14.08 3.55
C GLU A 83 7.43 14.18 3.50
N TRP A 84 6.76 13.31 2.74
CA TRP A 84 5.31 13.37 2.56
C TRP A 84 4.56 13.05 3.83
N LEU A 85 5.11 12.19 4.69
CA LEU A 85 4.50 11.85 5.98
C LEU A 85 4.25 13.08 6.84
N GLY A 86 5.20 14.03 6.87
CA GLY A 86 5.10 15.26 7.65
C GLY A 86 4.48 16.43 6.89
N SER A 87 4.15 16.29 5.60
CA SER A 87 3.74 17.40 4.74
C SER A 87 2.32 17.25 4.19
N PRO A 88 1.32 17.92 4.80
CA PRO A 88 -0.06 17.91 4.30
C PRO A 88 -0.22 18.36 2.84
N LYS A 89 0.72 19.17 2.36
CA LYS A 89 0.76 19.61 0.96
C LYS A 89 1.19 18.46 0.03
N LEU A 90 2.25 17.74 0.39
CA LEU A 90 2.80 16.68 -0.46
C LEU A 90 1.96 15.41 -0.42
N ASN A 91 1.44 15.03 0.76
CA ASN A 91 0.56 13.87 0.90
C ASN A 91 -0.87 14.10 0.40
N GLY A 92 -1.19 15.33 -0.03
CA GLY A 92 -2.46 15.68 -0.65
C GLY A 92 -3.60 16.00 0.32
N SER A 93 -3.44 15.89 1.64
CA SER A 93 -4.55 16.15 2.58
C SER A 93 -5.07 17.59 2.55
N LEU A 94 -4.24 18.58 2.19
CA LEU A 94 -4.71 19.95 1.97
C LEU A 94 -5.60 20.13 0.74
N MET A 95 -5.55 19.20 -0.21
CA MET A 95 -6.36 19.28 -1.45
C MET A 95 -7.78 18.74 -1.26
N TRP A 96 -8.04 18.06 -0.14
CA TRP A 96 -9.29 17.35 0.14
C TRP A 96 -9.87 17.74 1.51
N PRO A 97 -10.16 19.04 1.77
CA PRO A 97 -10.57 19.50 3.10
C PRO A 97 -11.89 18.91 3.58
N ASP A 98 -12.78 18.49 2.66
CA ASP A 98 -14.05 17.84 2.98
C ASP A 98 -13.87 16.36 3.37
N ALA A 99 -12.77 15.73 2.94
CA ALA A 99 -12.49 14.33 3.22
C ALA A 99 -11.54 14.13 4.40
N SER A 100 -10.66 15.09 4.67
CA SER A 100 -9.61 14.95 5.70
C SER A 100 -9.19 16.29 6.28
N PRO A 101 -8.93 16.36 7.60
CA PRO A 101 -8.07 17.41 8.13
C PRO A 101 -6.66 17.27 7.54
N PRO A 102 -5.82 18.31 7.63
CA PRO A 102 -4.41 18.20 7.29
C PRO A 102 -3.73 17.07 8.08
N ILE A 103 -3.12 16.11 7.38
CA ILE A 103 -2.43 14.96 7.98
C ILE A 103 -0.93 15.21 8.01
N SER A 104 -0.35 15.04 9.19
CA SER A 104 1.09 15.02 9.41
C SER A 104 1.41 13.92 10.41
N THR A 105 2.32 13.04 10.09
CA THR A 105 2.75 11.91 10.91
C THR A 105 4.27 11.90 11.03
N ALA A 106 4.79 11.22 12.06
CA ALA A 106 6.22 11.11 12.26
C ALA A 106 6.90 10.35 11.09
N PRO A 107 8.19 10.62 10.82
CA PRO A 107 8.94 9.93 9.76
C PRO A 107 8.92 8.41 9.87
N ALA A 108 9.08 7.72 8.75
CA ALA A 108 9.27 6.27 8.73
C ALA A 108 10.64 5.90 9.33
N GLU A 109 10.73 4.73 9.97
CA GLU A 109 11.97 4.22 10.54
C GLU A 109 12.86 3.56 9.48
N TYR A 110 12.26 3.04 8.41
CA TYR A 110 13.01 2.29 7.39
C TYR A 110 12.61 2.70 5.97
N ASP A 111 13.63 2.84 5.13
CA ASP A 111 13.46 3.09 3.71
C ASP A 111 13.22 1.78 2.94
N LEU A 112 12.33 1.86 1.95
CA LEU A 112 12.09 0.81 0.97
C LEU A 112 12.84 1.11 -0.33
N ALA A 113 13.28 0.05 -1.02
CA ALA A 113 13.95 0.15 -2.32
C ALA A 113 13.57 -0.99 -3.26
N GLU A 114 13.77 -0.78 -4.57
CA GLU A 114 13.58 -1.81 -5.60
C GLU A 114 14.34 -3.09 -5.29
N GLY A 115 13.65 -4.24 -5.38
CA GLY A 115 14.25 -5.56 -5.20
C GLY A 115 14.56 -5.96 -3.76
N GLN A 116 14.34 -5.05 -2.80
CA GLN A 116 14.51 -5.35 -1.37
C GLN A 116 13.61 -6.52 -0.95
N THR A 117 14.09 -7.32 -0.01
CA THR A 117 13.32 -8.38 0.62
C THR A 117 13.21 -8.14 2.12
N LEU A 118 11.97 -8.19 2.63
CA LEU A 118 11.68 -8.08 4.06
C LEU A 118 11.32 -9.47 4.60
N LYS A 119 11.88 -9.81 5.77
CA LYS A 119 11.54 -11.03 6.50
C LYS A 119 10.60 -10.68 7.64
N LEU A 120 9.31 -10.85 7.42
CA LEU A 120 8.24 -10.53 8.37
C LEU A 120 7.29 -11.73 8.48
N LEU A 121 6.76 -11.99 9.67
CA LEU A 121 5.84 -13.12 9.94
C LEU A 121 6.45 -14.50 9.60
N GLY A 122 7.77 -14.63 9.53
CA GLY A 122 8.46 -15.82 9.01
C GLY A 122 8.32 -16.01 7.50
N LEU A 123 7.80 -15.01 6.78
CA LEU A 123 7.59 -14.99 5.32
C LEU A 123 8.55 -14.01 4.65
N THR A 124 8.61 -14.09 3.33
CA THR A 124 9.43 -13.17 2.52
C THR A 124 8.52 -12.27 1.71
N PHE A 125 8.64 -10.96 1.93
CA PHE A 125 8.01 -9.92 1.13
C PHE A 125 9.06 -9.34 0.18
N ARG A 126 8.78 -9.37 -1.12
CA ARG A 126 9.60 -8.71 -2.13
C ARG A 126 9.00 -7.35 -2.46
N VAL A 127 9.84 -6.32 -2.47
CA VAL A 127 9.48 -4.94 -2.80
C VAL A 127 9.72 -4.70 -4.28
N PHE A 128 8.73 -4.17 -4.98
CA PHE A 128 8.83 -3.62 -6.32
C PHE A 128 8.60 -2.11 -6.22
N HIS A 129 9.57 -1.31 -6.62
CA HIS A 129 9.33 0.12 -6.83
C HIS A 129 8.49 0.28 -8.10
N THR A 130 7.28 0.75 -7.95
CA THR A 130 6.26 0.87 -9.01
C THR A 130 5.77 2.32 -9.12
N PRO A 131 6.66 3.28 -9.50
CA PRO A 131 6.31 4.68 -9.58
C PRO A 131 5.29 4.95 -10.67
N GLY A 132 4.62 6.11 -10.54
CA GLY A 132 3.72 6.64 -11.54
C GLY A 132 2.45 7.22 -10.97
N HIS A 133 1.78 6.55 -10.03
CA HIS A 133 0.73 7.16 -9.22
C HIS A 133 1.35 8.22 -8.28
N SER A 134 2.43 7.84 -7.63
CA SER A 134 3.31 8.73 -6.88
C SER A 134 4.77 8.31 -7.09
N PRO A 135 5.78 9.16 -6.79
CA PRO A 135 7.18 8.88 -7.10
C PRO A 135 7.77 7.73 -6.29
N GLY A 136 7.28 7.51 -5.07
CA GLY A 136 7.73 6.46 -4.16
C GLY A 136 6.78 5.26 -4.07
N SER A 137 5.79 5.15 -4.95
CA SER A 137 4.88 4.01 -4.95
C SER A 137 5.63 2.68 -5.02
N VAL A 138 5.29 1.75 -4.13
CA VAL A 138 5.82 0.38 -4.13
C VAL A 138 4.69 -0.64 -4.09
N SER A 139 4.99 -1.83 -4.59
CA SER A 139 4.12 -3.00 -4.46
C SER A 139 4.85 -4.10 -3.70
N PHE A 140 4.14 -4.81 -2.82
CA PHE A 140 4.71 -5.90 -2.00
C PHE A 140 4.19 -7.25 -2.48
N LEU A 141 5.08 -8.17 -2.81
CA LEU A 141 4.74 -9.54 -3.18
C LEU A 141 5.13 -10.50 -2.06
N CYS A 142 4.17 -11.28 -1.57
CA CYS A 142 4.40 -12.37 -0.63
C CYS A 142 3.74 -13.66 -1.15
N GLY A 143 4.54 -14.63 -1.58
CA GLY A 143 4.02 -15.79 -2.30
C GLY A 143 3.28 -15.38 -3.58
N ASN A 144 1.99 -15.72 -3.67
CA ASN A 144 1.10 -15.35 -4.79
C ASN A 144 0.18 -14.17 -4.47
N ASP A 145 0.46 -13.38 -3.45
CA ASP A 145 -0.36 -12.25 -3.02
C ASP A 145 0.44 -10.94 -3.20
N LEU A 146 -0.05 -10.05 -4.07
CA LEU A 146 0.55 -8.75 -4.41
C LEU A 146 -0.30 -7.62 -3.85
N PHE A 147 0.26 -6.81 -2.97
CA PHE A 147 -0.34 -5.56 -2.48
C PHE A 147 0.17 -4.42 -3.35
N SER A 148 -0.68 -3.94 -4.25
CA SER A 148 -0.28 -3.00 -5.31
C SER A 148 -0.44 -1.54 -4.93
N GLY A 149 -1.05 -1.22 -3.79
CA GLY A 149 -1.46 0.15 -3.50
C GLY A 149 -2.27 0.73 -4.66
N ASP A 150 -1.98 1.97 -5.03
CA ASP A 150 -2.69 2.69 -6.08
C ASP A 150 -2.00 2.59 -7.45
N VAL A 151 -1.42 1.44 -7.75
CA VAL A 151 -0.78 1.19 -9.05
C VAL A 151 -1.74 0.45 -9.98
N LEU A 152 -2.25 -0.71 -9.57
CA LEU A 152 -3.10 -1.56 -10.40
C LEU A 152 -4.38 -1.92 -9.65
N PHE A 153 -5.53 -1.57 -10.23
CA PHE A 153 -6.87 -1.89 -9.74
C PHE A 153 -7.57 -2.89 -10.66
N LYS A 154 -8.69 -3.43 -10.20
CA LYS A 154 -9.56 -4.23 -11.08
C LYS A 154 -10.14 -3.36 -12.18
N LEU A 155 -9.75 -3.63 -13.43
CA LEU A 155 -10.13 -2.88 -14.63
C LEU A 155 -9.78 -1.38 -14.55
N GLY A 156 -8.72 -1.04 -13.81
CA GLY A 156 -8.30 0.33 -13.60
C GLY A 156 -6.84 0.45 -13.19
N VAL A 157 -6.39 1.69 -13.11
CA VAL A 157 -5.05 2.07 -12.62
C VAL A 157 -5.15 3.31 -11.75
N GLY A 158 -4.14 3.57 -10.95
CA GLY A 158 -4.06 4.79 -10.15
C GLY A 158 -4.05 6.04 -11.02
N ARG A 159 -4.57 7.14 -10.49
CA ARG A 159 -4.48 8.45 -11.13
C ARG A 159 -3.03 8.94 -11.14
N THR A 160 -2.70 9.81 -12.09
CA THR A 160 -1.33 10.31 -12.28
C THR A 160 -1.26 11.85 -12.36
N ASP A 161 -2.36 12.51 -12.04
CA ASP A 161 -2.52 13.97 -12.09
C ASP A 161 -2.25 14.68 -10.75
N LEU A 162 -1.87 13.93 -9.72
CA LEU A 162 -1.42 14.47 -8.43
C LEU A 162 0.08 14.79 -8.44
N PRO A 163 0.59 15.59 -7.49
CA PRO A 163 2.00 15.93 -7.43
C PRO A 163 2.92 14.71 -7.51
N GLY A 164 3.89 14.75 -8.41
CA GLY A 164 4.83 13.64 -8.64
C GLY A 164 4.29 12.49 -9.50
N GLY A 165 2.99 12.52 -9.85
CA GLY A 165 2.38 11.51 -10.72
C GLY A 165 2.89 11.60 -12.16
N ARG A 166 3.05 10.43 -12.82
CA ARG A 166 3.51 10.30 -14.21
C ARG A 166 2.91 9.07 -14.87
N GLU A 167 2.04 9.29 -15.85
CA GLU A 167 1.33 8.21 -16.54
C GLU A 167 2.28 7.19 -17.20
N ARG A 168 3.34 7.68 -17.86
CA ARG A 168 4.32 6.83 -18.51
C ARG A 168 4.99 5.89 -17.51
N ASP A 169 5.41 6.41 -16.36
CA ASP A 169 6.09 5.63 -15.32
C ASP A 169 5.13 4.57 -14.74
N LEU A 170 3.83 4.91 -14.60
CA LEU A 170 2.80 3.97 -14.14
C LEU A 170 2.63 2.80 -15.13
N ILE A 171 2.49 3.11 -16.41
CA ILE A 171 2.37 2.10 -17.47
C ILE A 171 3.63 1.22 -17.52
N ASP A 172 4.82 1.82 -17.46
CA ASP A 172 6.10 1.11 -17.45
C ASP A 172 6.24 0.21 -16.20
N SER A 173 5.79 0.68 -15.03
CA SER A 173 5.75 -0.10 -13.79
C SER A 173 4.84 -1.31 -13.92
N ILE A 174 3.63 -1.13 -14.45
CA ILE A 174 2.67 -2.23 -14.60
C ILE A 174 3.18 -3.23 -15.64
N ARG A 175 3.53 -2.79 -16.86
CA ARG A 175 3.97 -3.68 -17.95
C ARG A 175 5.32 -4.32 -17.69
N GLY A 176 6.26 -3.52 -17.20
CA GLY A 176 7.65 -3.94 -17.01
C GLY A 176 7.88 -4.81 -15.78
N LYS A 177 7.02 -4.69 -14.75
CA LYS A 177 7.19 -5.39 -13.48
C LYS A 177 5.99 -6.26 -13.13
N LEU A 178 4.80 -5.68 -12.97
CA LEU A 178 3.66 -6.43 -12.46
C LEU A 178 3.13 -7.47 -13.45
N TYR A 179 3.01 -7.12 -14.73
CA TYR A 179 2.58 -8.06 -15.78
C TYR A 179 3.64 -9.13 -16.14
N ARG A 180 4.84 -9.06 -15.53
CA ARG A 180 5.86 -10.11 -15.63
C ARG A 180 5.71 -11.17 -14.54
N LEU A 181 4.85 -10.95 -13.56
CA LEU A 181 4.50 -11.93 -12.55
C LEU A 181 3.61 -13.02 -13.14
N ASP A 182 3.49 -14.14 -12.41
CA ASP A 182 2.60 -15.24 -12.78
C ASP A 182 1.14 -14.76 -12.85
N GLU A 183 0.38 -15.29 -13.81
CA GLU A 183 -1.02 -14.91 -14.03
C GLU A 183 -1.92 -15.20 -12.82
N GLU A 184 -1.58 -16.21 -12.03
CA GLU A 184 -2.31 -16.62 -10.82
C GLU A 184 -2.03 -15.70 -9.61
N VAL A 185 -1.11 -14.74 -9.71
CA VAL A 185 -0.83 -13.78 -8.64
C VAL A 185 -2.08 -12.93 -8.40
N LYS A 186 -2.56 -12.96 -7.17
CA LYS A 186 -3.71 -12.18 -6.70
C LYS A 186 -3.26 -10.77 -6.37
N VAL A 187 -4.00 -9.79 -6.84
CA VAL A 187 -3.74 -8.37 -6.61
C VAL A 187 -4.71 -7.83 -5.57
N TYR A 188 -4.16 -7.25 -4.52
CA TYR A 188 -4.84 -6.56 -3.44
C TYR A 188 -4.55 -5.06 -3.56
N PRO A 189 -5.44 -4.29 -4.18
CA PRO A 189 -5.24 -2.89 -4.48
C PRO A 189 -5.52 -1.97 -3.30
N GLY A 190 -5.07 -0.71 -3.37
CA GLY A 190 -5.42 0.33 -2.40
C GLY A 190 -6.90 0.68 -2.39
N HIS A 191 -7.60 0.53 -3.51
CA HIS A 191 -9.03 0.77 -3.63
C HIS A 191 -9.75 -0.30 -4.44
N GLY A 192 -11.03 -0.53 -4.11
CA GLY A 192 -11.88 -1.45 -4.85
C GLY A 192 -11.60 -2.94 -4.60
N PRO A 193 -12.14 -3.82 -5.44
CA PRO A 193 -12.03 -5.26 -5.23
C PRO A 193 -10.69 -5.83 -5.71
N ARG A 194 -10.31 -6.98 -5.15
CA ARG A 194 -9.17 -7.77 -5.60
C ARG A 194 -9.35 -8.26 -7.05
N THR A 195 -8.20 -8.51 -7.71
CA THR A 195 -8.14 -9.06 -9.06
C THR A 195 -6.97 -10.05 -9.18
N THR A 196 -6.53 -10.40 -10.39
CA THR A 196 -5.30 -11.18 -10.65
C THR A 196 -4.50 -10.55 -11.76
N ILE A 197 -3.19 -10.82 -11.81
CA ILE A 197 -2.32 -10.34 -12.88
C ILE A 197 -2.82 -10.82 -14.25
N GLY A 198 -3.21 -12.09 -14.38
CA GLY A 198 -3.72 -12.63 -15.64
C GLY A 198 -4.99 -11.94 -16.12
N PHE A 199 -5.94 -11.68 -15.20
CA PHE A 199 -7.17 -10.98 -15.55
C PHE A 199 -6.89 -9.55 -16.03
N GLU A 200 -6.06 -8.79 -15.30
CA GLU A 200 -5.76 -7.40 -15.69
C GLU A 200 -4.96 -7.32 -16.98
N ARG A 201 -4.01 -8.21 -17.18
CA ARG A 201 -3.23 -8.28 -18.42
C ARG A 201 -4.09 -8.47 -19.66
N GLN A 202 -5.20 -9.20 -19.53
CA GLN A 202 -6.13 -9.48 -20.63
C GLN A 202 -7.24 -8.45 -20.78
N ASN A 203 -7.68 -7.80 -19.70
CA ASN A 203 -8.92 -7.04 -19.69
C ASN A 203 -8.78 -5.57 -19.27
N ASN A 204 -7.62 -5.15 -18.72
CA ASN A 204 -7.46 -3.78 -18.24
C ASN A 204 -7.43 -2.79 -19.41
N PRO A 205 -8.42 -1.85 -19.51
CA PRO A 205 -8.52 -0.96 -20.66
C PRO A 205 -7.43 0.13 -20.69
N TYR A 206 -6.79 0.41 -19.55
CA TYR A 206 -5.76 1.45 -19.43
C TYR A 206 -4.37 0.93 -19.78
N VAL A 207 -4.11 -0.36 -19.54
CA VAL A 207 -2.82 -0.99 -19.78
C VAL A 207 -3.02 -2.34 -20.49
N PRO A 208 -3.51 -2.33 -21.74
CA PRO A 208 -3.70 -3.57 -22.48
C PRO A 208 -2.35 -4.28 -22.70
N ALA A 209 -2.40 -5.61 -22.73
CA ALA A 209 -1.25 -6.42 -23.13
C ALA A 209 -0.80 -6.04 -24.55
N GLN A 210 0.48 -5.90 -24.74
CA GLN A 210 1.10 -5.73 -26.07
C GLN A 210 1.26 -7.07 -26.74
#